data_e75dcc5978e81d5b9091deb1b310a7dd
#
_entry.id   e75dcc5978e81d5b9091deb1b310a7dd
#
_cell.length_a   1.000
_cell.length_b   1.000
_cell.length_c   1.000
_cell.angle_alpha   90.00
_cell.angle_beta   90.00
_cell.angle_gamma   90.00
#
_symmetry.space_group_name_H-M   'P 1'
#
loop_
_entity.id
_entity.type
_entity.pdbx_description
1 polymer ?
#
loop_
_entity_poly.entity_id
_entity_poly.type
_entity_poly.pdbx_seq_one_letter_code
_entity_poly.pdbx_strand_id
1 'polypeptide(L)'
;MNSAPMLTLRKPTAADSAAIEGYRRAVHYAGLPLHGATLDLFPDVASWLAFHEAPAGTLLPNGVAKVADSTWLGWDDEHLVGIINLRHELNDFLRHYGGHIGYSVHPACWNRSYATQMLALALRKSDALGLRELLLTCSPDNLASRRVIEKNGGVLERIGAYRGERICYYRITR
;
A
#
# COMPACT_ATOMS: atom_id res chain seq x y z
N MET A 1 -25.24 11.85 -16.15
CA MET A 1 -24.60 11.95 -14.83
C MET A 1 -23.45 10.95 -14.81
N ASN A 2 -22.21 11.41 -14.90
CA ASN A 2 -21.07 10.51 -14.68
C ASN A 2 -21.01 10.18 -13.21
N SER A 3 -21.50 8.99 -12.82
CA SER A 3 -21.14 8.44 -11.51
C SER A 3 -19.62 8.29 -11.50
N ALA A 4 -18.95 8.84 -10.49
CA ALA A 4 -17.54 8.59 -10.30
C ALA A 4 -17.31 7.06 -10.28
N PRO A 5 -16.26 6.56 -10.94
CA PRO A 5 -15.97 5.13 -10.95
C PRO A 5 -15.96 4.60 -9.52
N MET A 6 -16.72 3.55 -9.29
CA MET A 6 -16.89 2.99 -7.94
C MET A 6 -15.75 2.02 -7.65
N LEU A 7 -14.65 2.56 -7.12
CA LEU A 7 -13.49 1.77 -6.72
C LEU A 7 -13.88 0.75 -5.65
N THR A 8 -13.50 -0.49 -5.88
CA THR A 8 -13.66 -1.57 -4.89
C THR A 8 -12.31 -2.11 -4.45
N LEU A 9 -12.23 -2.54 -3.19
CA LEU A 9 -11.08 -3.27 -2.66
C LEU A 9 -11.48 -4.72 -2.40
N ARG A 10 -10.75 -5.66 -3.01
CA ARG A 10 -10.93 -7.09 -2.75
C ARG A 10 -9.59 -7.79 -2.56
N LYS A 11 -9.58 -8.88 -1.80
CA LYS A 11 -8.37 -9.67 -1.57
C LYS A 11 -7.87 -10.26 -2.89
N PRO A 12 -6.54 -10.32 -3.10
CA PRO A 12 -5.97 -10.98 -4.25
C PRO A 12 -6.23 -12.49 -4.19
N THR A 13 -6.44 -13.08 -5.36
CA THR A 13 -6.61 -14.53 -5.53
C THR A 13 -5.74 -15.03 -6.69
N ALA A 14 -5.59 -16.34 -6.83
CA ALA A 14 -4.87 -16.94 -7.95
C ALA A 14 -5.45 -16.56 -9.32
N ALA A 15 -6.75 -16.31 -9.39
CA ALA A 15 -7.41 -15.85 -10.62
C ALA A 15 -6.94 -14.46 -11.08
N ASP A 16 -6.37 -13.66 -10.17
CA ASP A 16 -5.87 -12.31 -10.47
C ASP A 16 -4.42 -12.30 -10.98
N SER A 17 -3.75 -13.44 -11.06
CA SER A 17 -2.31 -13.53 -11.34
C SER A 17 -1.90 -12.81 -12.62
N ALA A 18 -2.66 -12.94 -13.70
CA ALA A 18 -2.36 -12.27 -14.96
C ALA A 18 -2.48 -10.72 -14.84
N ALA A 19 -3.50 -10.24 -14.14
CA ALA A 19 -3.71 -8.82 -13.89
C ALA A 19 -2.60 -8.23 -13.01
N ILE A 20 -2.22 -8.95 -11.95
CA ILE A 20 -1.15 -8.55 -11.03
C ILE A 20 0.20 -8.50 -11.76
N GLU A 21 0.50 -9.50 -12.59
CA GLU A 21 1.74 -9.52 -13.38
C GLU A 21 1.78 -8.38 -14.40
N GLY A 22 0.67 -8.09 -15.05
CA GLY A 22 0.54 -6.93 -15.94
C GLY A 22 0.76 -5.61 -15.21
N TYR A 23 0.20 -5.48 -14.02
CA TYR A 23 0.41 -4.33 -13.13
C TYR A 23 1.89 -4.16 -12.76
N ARG A 24 2.55 -5.23 -12.29
CA ARG A 24 3.97 -5.23 -11.95
C ARG A 24 4.84 -4.76 -13.12
N ARG A 25 4.61 -5.32 -14.30
CA ARG A 25 5.35 -4.92 -15.52
C ARG A 25 5.15 -3.45 -15.88
N ALA A 26 3.92 -2.93 -15.76
CA ALA A 26 3.62 -1.53 -16.06
C ALA A 26 4.37 -0.57 -15.12
N VAL A 27 4.43 -0.90 -13.81
CA VAL A 27 5.16 -0.11 -12.82
C VAL A 27 6.67 -0.15 -13.09
N HIS A 28 7.24 -1.32 -13.37
CA HIS A 28 8.64 -1.47 -13.71
C HIS A 28 9.02 -0.76 -15.00
N TYR A 29 8.19 -0.87 -16.03
CA TYR A 29 8.41 -0.17 -17.30
C TYR A 29 8.43 1.34 -17.14
N ALA A 30 7.64 1.87 -16.21
CA ALA A 30 7.66 3.29 -15.86
C ALA A 30 8.87 3.70 -14.98
N GLY A 31 9.74 2.77 -14.60
CA GLY A 31 10.92 3.03 -13.76
C GLY A 31 10.58 3.41 -12.32
N LEU A 32 9.45 2.94 -11.81
CA LEU A 32 8.92 3.32 -10.51
C LEU A 32 9.10 2.21 -9.46
N PRO A 33 9.31 2.58 -8.18
CA PRO A 33 9.23 1.62 -7.10
C PRO A 33 7.79 1.13 -6.92
N LEU A 34 7.62 -0.16 -6.68
CA LEU A 34 6.33 -0.76 -6.42
C LEU A 34 6.09 -0.82 -4.92
N HIS A 35 5.33 0.15 -4.40
CA HIS A 35 4.89 0.16 -3.01
C HIS A 35 3.59 -0.63 -2.82
N GLY A 36 3.34 -1.04 -1.60
CA GLY A 36 2.17 -1.84 -1.24
C GLY A 36 2.43 -3.33 -1.37
N ALA A 37 2.43 -4.01 -0.26
CA ALA A 37 2.50 -5.46 -0.14
C ALA A 37 3.75 -6.18 -0.68
N THR A 38 4.85 -5.46 -0.92
CA THR A 38 6.17 -6.07 -1.22
C THR A 38 6.23 -6.97 -2.46
N LEU A 39 5.37 -6.75 -3.46
CA LEU A 39 5.30 -7.57 -4.67
C LEU A 39 6.65 -7.69 -5.40
N ASP A 40 7.48 -6.64 -5.36
CA ASP A 40 8.81 -6.60 -5.99
C ASP A 40 9.84 -7.54 -5.35
N LEU A 41 9.60 -7.99 -4.13
CA LEU A 41 10.53 -8.89 -3.44
C LEU A 41 10.34 -10.35 -3.87
N PHE A 42 9.30 -10.68 -4.63
CA PHE A 42 8.99 -12.04 -5.03
C PHE A 42 9.26 -12.29 -6.51
N PRO A 43 9.75 -13.49 -6.88
CA PRO A 43 10.05 -13.81 -8.26
C PRO A 43 8.79 -13.88 -9.14
N ASP A 44 7.67 -14.28 -8.55
CA ASP A 44 6.40 -14.47 -9.24
C ASP A 44 5.19 -14.18 -8.32
N VAL A 45 4.02 -14.04 -8.93
CA VAL A 45 2.78 -13.73 -8.22
C VAL A 45 2.34 -14.89 -7.32
N ALA A 46 2.59 -16.13 -7.69
CA ALA A 46 2.20 -17.29 -6.88
C ALA A 46 2.94 -17.31 -5.53
N SER A 47 4.25 -17.05 -5.54
CA SER A 47 5.06 -16.93 -4.32
C SER A 47 4.60 -15.75 -3.46
N TRP A 48 4.25 -14.62 -4.07
CA TRP A 48 3.71 -13.46 -3.37
C TRP A 48 2.36 -13.76 -2.72
N LEU A 49 1.45 -14.43 -3.41
CA LEU A 49 0.16 -14.86 -2.86
C LEU A 49 0.36 -15.82 -1.68
N ALA A 50 1.23 -16.82 -1.83
CA ALA A 50 1.55 -17.76 -0.75
C ALA A 50 2.10 -17.06 0.50
N PHE A 51 2.94 -16.04 0.32
CA PHE A 51 3.44 -15.24 1.44
C PHE A 51 2.32 -14.48 2.16
N HIS A 52 1.32 -13.95 1.44
CA HIS A 52 0.20 -13.26 2.07
C HIS A 52 -0.70 -14.19 2.88
N GLU A 53 -0.77 -15.46 2.53
CA GLU A 53 -1.45 -16.52 3.28
C GLU A 53 -0.63 -17.04 4.48
N ALA A 54 0.67 -16.78 4.50
CA ALA A 54 1.57 -17.26 5.54
C ALA A 54 1.34 -16.51 6.87
N PRO A 55 1.62 -17.15 8.03
CA PRO A 55 1.44 -16.53 9.33
C PRO A 55 2.41 -15.37 9.58
N ALA A 56 2.06 -14.49 10.53
CA ALA A 56 2.99 -13.50 11.06
C ALA A 56 4.28 -14.16 11.56
N GLY A 57 5.42 -13.48 11.41
CA GLY A 57 6.74 -14.02 11.70
C GLY A 57 7.43 -14.68 10.51
N THR A 58 6.71 -15.02 9.43
CA THR A 58 7.32 -15.48 8.18
C THR A 58 8.27 -14.41 7.64
N LEU A 59 9.47 -14.80 7.23
CA LEU A 59 10.45 -13.84 6.71
C LEU A 59 10.19 -13.50 5.26
N LEU A 60 10.25 -12.20 4.96
CA LEU A 60 10.37 -11.68 3.60
C LEU A 60 11.73 -12.09 2.99
N PRO A 61 11.88 -12.08 1.67
CA PRO A 61 13.17 -12.33 1.01
C PRO A 61 14.31 -11.43 1.48
N ASN A 62 13.99 -10.23 1.98
CA ASN A 62 14.97 -9.29 2.55
C ASN A 62 15.21 -9.48 4.07
N GLY A 63 14.66 -10.53 4.68
CA GLY A 63 14.85 -10.89 6.09
C GLY A 63 13.96 -10.15 7.08
N VAL A 64 13.09 -9.24 6.63
CA VAL A 64 12.13 -8.56 7.51
C VAL A 64 10.98 -9.51 7.85
N ALA A 65 10.62 -9.59 9.12
CA ALA A 65 9.52 -10.43 9.57
C ALA A 65 8.16 -9.83 9.18
N LYS A 66 7.28 -10.67 8.63
CA LYS A 66 5.88 -10.35 8.39
C LYS A 66 5.17 -10.08 9.70
N VAL A 67 4.41 -9.00 9.75
CA VAL A 67 3.40 -8.77 10.80
C VAL A 67 2.03 -9.23 10.29
N ALA A 68 1.05 -9.32 11.17
CA ALA A 68 -0.34 -9.51 10.75
C ALA A 68 -0.75 -8.35 9.83
N ASP A 69 -1.28 -8.65 8.66
CA ASP A 69 -1.62 -7.66 7.64
C ASP A 69 -2.82 -8.07 6.79
N SER A 70 -3.31 -7.12 6.02
CA SER A 70 -4.32 -7.33 4.99
C SER A 70 -3.90 -6.64 3.71
N THR A 71 -4.00 -7.34 2.60
CA THR A 71 -3.71 -6.80 1.26
C THR A 71 -4.96 -6.81 0.41
N TRP A 72 -5.17 -5.73 -0.31
CA TRP A 72 -6.27 -5.62 -1.27
C TRP A 72 -5.78 -5.09 -2.61
N LEU A 73 -6.44 -5.56 -3.64
CA LEU A 73 -6.37 -5.01 -4.99
C LEU A 73 -7.48 -3.98 -5.15
N GLY A 74 -7.13 -2.82 -5.69
CA GLY A 74 -8.08 -1.77 -6.08
C GLY A 74 -8.56 -1.99 -7.50
N TRP A 75 -9.88 -2.12 -7.68
CA TRP A 75 -10.52 -2.37 -8.97
C TRP A 75 -11.50 -1.26 -9.34
N ASP A 76 -11.38 -0.80 -10.57
CA ASP A 76 -12.38 0.02 -11.25
C ASP A 76 -12.98 -0.86 -12.35
N ASP A 77 -14.19 -1.36 -12.11
CA ASP A 77 -14.80 -2.44 -12.88
C ASP A 77 -13.84 -3.65 -12.99
N GLU A 78 -13.40 -4.00 -14.19
CA GLU A 78 -12.48 -5.11 -14.45
C GLU A 78 -11.00 -4.68 -14.51
N HIS A 79 -10.69 -3.40 -14.24
CA HIS A 79 -9.34 -2.87 -14.33
C HIS A 79 -8.67 -2.84 -12.96
N LEU A 80 -7.51 -3.50 -12.83
CA LEU A 80 -6.67 -3.40 -11.64
C LEU A 80 -5.94 -2.03 -11.66
N VAL A 81 -6.34 -1.15 -10.74
CA VAL A 81 -5.82 0.22 -10.68
C VAL A 81 -4.77 0.42 -9.60
N GLY A 82 -4.69 -0.47 -8.60
CA GLY A 82 -3.71 -0.33 -7.54
C GLY A 82 -3.68 -1.49 -6.56
N ILE A 83 -2.68 -1.45 -5.69
CA ILE A 83 -2.50 -2.39 -4.57
C ILE A 83 -2.34 -1.60 -3.30
N ILE A 84 -2.96 -2.04 -2.21
CA ILE A 84 -2.85 -1.42 -0.87
C ILE A 84 -2.72 -2.50 0.19
N ASN A 85 -1.82 -2.29 1.13
CA ASN A 85 -1.56 -3.18 2.26
C ASN A 85 -1.74 -2.42 3.57
N LEU A 86 -2.45 -3.01 4.51
CA LEU A 86 -2.63 -2.54 5.88
C LEU A 86 -1.98 -3.53 6.85
N ARG A 87 -0.96 -3.09 7.57
CA ARG A 87 -0.30 -3.81 8.65
C ARG A 87 -1.06 -3.53 9.95
N HIS A 88 -1.45 -4.58 10.66
CA HIS A 88 -2.28 -4.45 11.85
C HIS A 88 -1.46 -4.02 13.07
N GLU A 89 -0.14 -4.21 12.99
CA GLU A 89 0.83 -3.81 14.02
C GLU A 89 2.15 -3.39 13.36
N LEU A 90 3.02 -2.74 14.12
CA LEU A 90 4.32 -2.30 13.64
C LEU A 90 5.44 -3.02 14.40
N ASN A 91 6.37 -3.63 13.67
CA ASN A 91 7.68 -4.00 14.21
C ASN A 91 8.66 -2.81 14.13
N ASP A 92 9.89 -2.97 14.59
CA ASP A 92 10.88 -1.89 14.62
C ASP A 92 11.18 -1.35 13.22
N PHE A 93 11.28 -2.22 12.21
CA PHE A 93 11.48 -1.80 10.83
C PHE A 93 10.33 -0.91 10.35
N LEU A 94 9.08 -1.34 10.53
CA LEU A 94 7.90 -0.63 10.05
C LEU A 94 7.66 0.72 10.76
N ARG A 95 8.13 0.87 12.01
CA ARG A 95 8.10 2.16 12.72
C ARG A 95 9.01 3.19 12.10
N HIS A 96 10.07 2.76 11.44
CA HIS A 96 11.03 3.64 10.79
C HIS A 96 10.78 3.77 9.29
N TYR A 97 10.26 2.71 8.65
CA TYR A 97 10.07 2.65 7.21
C TYR A 97 8.82 1.82 6.87
N GLY A 98 7.86 2.42 6.17
CA GLY A 98 6.66 1.75 5.70
C GLY A 98 5.40 2.05 6.52
N GLY A 99 5.47 2.13 7.83
CA GLY A 99 4.29 2.38 8.68
C GLY A 99 3.20 1.31 8.54
N HIS A 100 1.95 1.69 8.84
CA HIS A 100 0.79 0.79 8.77
C HIS A 100 0.28 0.56 7.34
N ILE A 101 0.39 1.55 6.45
CA ILE A 101 -0.23 1.45 5.12
C ILE A 101 0.80 1.78 4.04
N GLY A 102 0.91 0.88 3.06
CA GLY A 102 1.63 1.08 1.83
C GLY A 102 0.71 0.88 0.63
N TYR A 103 0.86 1.67 -0.41
CA TYR A 103 0.05 1.58 -1.63
C TYR A 103 0.81 2.03 -2.86
N SER A 104 0.34 1.57 -4.01
CA SER A 104 0.74 2.04 -5.32
C SER A 104 -0.46 2.07 -6.27
N VAL A 105 -0.37 2.86 -7.33
CA VAL A 105 -1.39 2.99 -8.37
C VAL A 105 -0.75 2.76 -9.72
N HIS A 106 -1.45 2.03 -10.58
CA HIS A 106 -1.04 1.77 -11.96
C HIS A 106 -0.70 3.10 -12.67
N PRO A 107 0.45 3.21 -13.36
CA PRO A 107 0.89 4.48 -13.95
C PRO A 107 -0.16 5.12 -14.88
N ALA A 108 -0.86 4.32 -15.68
CA ALA A 108 -1.93 4.82 -16.55
C ALA A 108 -3.17 5.34 -15.80
N CYS A 109 -3.24 5.14 -14.49
CA CYS A 109 -4.36 5.53 -13.63
C CYS A 109 -4.05 6.73 -12.72
N TRP A 110 -2.88 7.37 -12.88
CA TRP A 110 -2.48 8.51 -12.06
C TRP A 110 -3.37 9.73 -12.27
N ASN A 111 -3.39 10.62 -11.28
CA ASN A 111 -4.19 11.86 -11.27
C ASN A 111 -5.70 11.65 -11.41
N ARG A 112 -6.21 10.46 -11.09
CA ARG A 112 -7.62 10.09 -11.12
C ARG A 112 -8.19 9.81 -9.71
N SER A 113 -7.50 10.24 -8.68
CA SER A 113 -7.90 10.11 -7.26
C SER A 113 -8.01 8.67 -6.73
N TYR A 114 -7.53 7.67 -7.46
CA TYR A 114 -7.61 6.28 -7.01
C TYR A 114 -6.84 6.02 -5.71
N ALA A 115 -5.62 6.56 -5.56
CA ALA A 115 -4.87 6.42 -4.32
C ALA A 115 -5.61 7.00 -3.11
N THR A 116 -6.24 8.18 -3.27
CA THR A 116 -7.05 8.82 -2.22
C THR A 116 -8.24 7.96 -1.83
N GLN A 117 -8.94 7.39 -2.81
CA GLN A 117 -10.08 6.49 -2.57
C GLN A 117 -9.65 5.18 -1.93
N MET A 118 -8.56 4.56 -2.42
CA MET A 118 -8.01 3.33 -1.84
C MET A 118 -7.64 3.53 -0.38
N LEU A 119 -6.95 4.62 -0.05
CA LEU A 119 -6.59 4.93 1.34
C LEU A 119 -7.83 5.13 2.20
N ALA A 120 -8.83 5.89 1.73
CA ALA A 120 -10.09 6.08 2.47
C ALA A 120 -10.80 4.75 2.76
N LEU A 121 -10.84 3.82 1.79
CA LEU A 121 -11.42 2.50 1.97
C LEU A 121 -10.62 1.64 2.96
N ALA A 122 -9.28 1.66 2.88
CA ALA A 122 -8.42 0.94 3.81
C ALA A 122 -8.56 1.45 5.25
N LEU A 123 -8.73 2.77 5.43
CA LEU A 123 -8.97 3.37 6.74
C LEU A 123 -10.29 2.91 7.35
N ARG A 124 -11.36 2.75 6.55
CA ARG A 124 -12.62 2.14 7.06
C ARG A 124 -12.42 0.70 7.52
N LYS A 125 -11.56 -0.05 6.81
CA LYS A 125 -11.21 -1.42 7.22
C LYS A 125 -10.36 -1.44 8.48
N SER A 126 -9.48 -0.45 8.68
CA SER A 126 -8.72 -0.30 9.92
C SER A 126 -9.59 0.02 11.13
N ASP A 127 -10.68 0.77 10.94
CA ASP A 127 -11.67 1.03 12.01
C ASP A 127 -12.29 -0.27 12.53
N ALA A 128 -12.62 -1.20 11.63
CA ALA A 128 -13.16 -2.52 11.99
C ALA A 128 -12.16 -3.38 12.77
N LEU A 129 -10.85 -3.13 12.62
CA LEU A 129 -9.78 -3.80 13.39
C LEU A 129 -9.46 -3.07 14.71
N GLY A 130 -10.14 -1.96 15.01
CA GLY A 130 -9.92 -1.18 16.22
C GLY A 130 -8.64 -0.34 16.21
N LEU A 131 -8.01 -0.15 15.04
CA LEU A 131 -6.82 0.69 14.91
C LEU A 131 -7.22 2.16 14.99
N ARG A 132 -6.74 2.85 16.02
CA ARG A 132 -7.11 4.25 16.30
C ARG A 132 -6.09 5.25 15.80
N GLU A 133 -4.84 4.84 15.71
CA GLU A 133 -3.75 5.68 15.23
C GLU A 133 -2.94 4.92 14.20
N LEU A 134 -2.78 5.50 13.01
CA LEU A 134 -2.02 4.89 11.94
C LEU A 134 -0.85 5.79 11.57
N LEU A 135 0.33 5.18 11.48
CA LEU A 135 1.54 5.79 10.96
C LEU A 135 1.64 5.52 9.47
N LEU A 136 1.83 6.56 8.67
CA LEU A 136 2.15 6.44 7.24
C LEU A 136 3.46 7.17 6.97
N THR A 137 4.27 6.60 6.08
CA THR A 137 5.55 7.18 5.70
C THR A 137 5.64 7.37 4.20
N CYS A 138 6.35 8.41 3.77
CA CYS A 138 6.71 8.62 2.37
C CYS A 138 7.96 9.50 2.27
N SER A 139 8.61 9.49 1.10
CA SER A 139 9.66 10.46 0.81
C SER A 139 9.12 11.89 0.81
N PRO A 140 9.88 12.90 1.32
CA PRO A 140 9.50 14.31 1.23
C PRO A 140 9.23 14.76 -0.21
N ASP A 141 9.91 14.18 -1.18
CA ASP A 141 9.78 14.53 -2.60
C ASP A 141 8.57 13.85 -3.27
N ASN A 142 7.97 12.86 -2.63
CA ASN A 142 6.76 12.20 -3.12
C ASN A 142 5.52 13.04 -2.78
N LEU A 143 5.36 14.17 -3.49
CA LEU A 143 4.27 15.11 -3.27
C LEU A 143 2.89 14.47 -3.51
N ALA A 144 2.80 13.51 -4.44
CA ALA A 144 1.55 12.81 -4.70
C ALA A 144 1.10 12.01 -3.47
N SER A 145 1.99 11.23 -2.86
CA SER A 145 1.68 10.46 -1.64
C SER A 145 1.36 11.38 -0.46
N ARG A 146 2.11 12.46 -0.28
CA ARG A 146 1.84 13.46 0.77
C ARG A 146 0.41 14.00 0.66
N ARG A 147 0.00 14.43 -0.53
CA ARG A 147 -1.37 14.94 -0.78
C ARG A 147 -2.44 13.88 -0.52
N VAL A 148 -2.20 12.64 -0.90
CA VAL A 148 -3.13 11.52 -0.64
C VAL A 148 -3.32 11.31 0.85
N ILE A 149 -2.24 11.30 1.62
CA ILE A 149 -2.27 11.14 3.07
C ILE A 149 -2.97 12.31 3.74
N GLU A 150 -2.63 13.55 3.37
CA GLU A 150 -3.22 14.78 3.92
C GLU A 150 -4.72 14.89 3.61
N LYS A 151 -5.15 14.53 2.40
CA LYS A 151 -6.58 14.47 2.04
C LYS A 151 -7.38 13.45 2.86
N ASN A 152 -6.71 12.45 3.43
CA ASN A 152 -7.30 11.45 4.32
C ASN A 152 -7.11 11.77 5.81
N GLY A 153 -6.79 13.01 6.15
CA GLY A 153 -6.65 13.47 7.52
C GLY A 153 -5.28 13.24 8.14
N GLY A 154 -4.27 12.91 7.34
CA GLY A 154 -2.91 12.74 7.80
C GLY A 154 -2.28 14.06 8.21
N VAL A 155 -1.66 14.06 9.40
CA VAL A 155 -0.91 15.20 9.94
C VAL A 155 0.57 14.85 9.94
N LEU A 156 1.39 15.71 9.33
CA LEU A 156 2.84 15.55 9.35
C LEU A 156 3.37 15.81 10.77
N GLU A 157 3.94 14.78 11.40
CA GLU A 157 4.52 14.90 12.74
C GLU A 157 5.98 15.31 12.70
N ARG A 158 6.74 14.74 11.77
CA ARG A 158 8.17 15.02 11.62
C ARG A 158 8.69 14.57 10.27
N ILE A 159 9.84 15.14 9.90
CA ILE A 159 10.71 14.61 8.84
C ILE A 159 11.96 14.08 9.51
N GLY A 160 12.24 12.79 9.32
CA GLY A 160 13.42 12.14 9.89
C GLY A 160 14.31 11.54 8.80
N ALA A 161 15.26 10.73 9.23
CA ALA A 161 16.13 9.97 8.34
C ALA A 161 16.20 8.51 8.80
N TYR A 162 16.23 7.61 7.82
CA TYR A 162 16.42 6.19 8.06
C TYR A 162 17.27 5.61 6.94
N ARG A 163 18.40 4.96 7.28
CA ARG A 163 19.36 4.38 6.33
C ARG A 163 19.81 5.35 5.23
N GLY A 164 19.99 6.63 5.60
CA GLY A 164 20.44 7.67 4.66
C GLY A 164 19.34 8.32 3.83
N GLU A 165 18.09 7.86 3.92
CA GLU A 165 16.95 8.44 3.23
C GLU A 165 16.14 9.35 4.15
N ARG A 166 15.64 10.48 3.63
CA ARG A 166 14.72 11.36 4.35
C ARG A 166 13.31 10.80 4.25
N ILE A 167 12.58 10.82 5.37
CA ILE A 167 11.23 10.24 5.48
C ILE A 167 10.31 11.21 6.20
N CYS A 168 9.14 11.48 5.60
CA CYS A 168 8.01 12.11 6.25
C CYS A 168 7.23 11.07 7.05
N TYR A 169 6.93 11.40 8.29
CA TYR A 169 6.11 10.59 9.19
C TYR A 169 4.79 11.29 9.44
N TYR A 170 3.71 10.68 8.98
CA TYR A 170 2.35 11.17 9.12
C TYR A 170 1.57 10.31 10.10
N ARG A 171 0.70 10.96 10.88
CA ARG A 171 -0.28 10.27 11.71
C ARG A 171 -1.68 10.52 11.20
N ILE A 172 -2.48 9.45 11.13
CA ILE A 172 -3.92 9.52 10.94
C ILE A 172 -4.58 9.00 12.21
N THR A 173 -5.43 9.84 12.82
CA THR A 173 -6.24 9.48 13.99
C THR A 173 -7.65 9.15 13.54
N ARG A 174 -8.22 8.05 14.10
CA ARG A 174 -9.55 7.54 13.74
C ARG A 174 -10.54 7.70 14.88
#